data_73d0aa4d4b79dc4e9fb1d230ffbcde09
#
_entry.id   73d0aa4d4b79dc4e9fb1d230ffbcde09
#
_cell.length_a   1.000
_cell.length_b   1.000
_cell.length_c   1.000
_cell.angle_alpha   90.00
_cell.angle_beta   90.00
_cell.angle_gamma   90.00
#
_symmetry.space_group_name_H-M   'P 1'
#
loop_
_entity.id
_entity.type
_entity.pdbx_description
1 polymer ?
#
loop_
_entity_poly.entity_id
_entity_poly.type
_entity_poly.pdbx_seq_one_letter_code
_entity_poly.pdbx_strand_id
1 'polypeptide(L)'
;MKHYQCFLRRHSDGGRVLIMKISYIVIGVFGFLVFISFVIACVGIEIQFGKRIEQKGPKMVIPDWIHQKEVEFVSGKNKLKGYIFWNAKDNKLSEKIIVLVHGYGVTYKDYEIEIEEFVKRKYSVFAYDMTGCGMSQGKKIGGFSQFLLDAQSAIKYVESMNLNMEIELVGHSTGAYAVAALLNFDNLGVSKSIIISGFNHPSSYVSSCLQKTIKGLSYLVQVWIYIMGIVKYGEIAKYTGVDGINHFQGEILVMQNERDDMVTLKQSLYSNRSKIINRKVLFWLKNDAGHYPTRKKN
;
A
#
# COMPACT_ATOMS: atom_id res chain seq x y z
N MET A 1 -31.63 -66.34 10.37
CA MET A 1 -31.53 -64.93 10.85
C MET A 1 -30.12 -64.51 11.25
N LYS A 2 -29.32 -65.28 11.98
CA LYS A 2 -27.94 -64.88 12.40
C LYS A 2 -26.96 -64.62 11.25
N HIS A 3 -27.01 -65.33 10.14
CA HIS A 3 -26.15 -65.13 8.96
C HIS A 3 -26.45 -63.82 8.21
N TYR A 4 -27.71 -63.39 8.19
CA TYR A 4 -28.13 -62.16 7.52
C TYR A 4 -27.70 -60.90 8.32
N GLN A 5 -27.72 -60.97 9.61
CA GLN A 5 -27.26 -59.88 10.50
C GLN A 5 -25.72 -59.76 10.46
N CYS A 6 -24.97 -60.85 10.29
CA CYS A 6 -23.51 -60.81 10.14
C CYS A 6 -23.09 -60.20 8.81
N PHE A 7 -23.83 -60.47 7.74
CA PHE A 7 -23.58 -59.92 6.40
C PHE A 7 -23.84 -58.37 6.36
N LEU A 8 -24.95 -57.91 7.00
CA LEU A 8 -25.26 -56.48 7.08
C LEU A 8 -24.25 -55.69 7.97
N ARG A 9 -23.77 -56.28 9.06
CA ARG A 9 -22.71 -55.67 9.87
C ARG A 9 -21.41 -55.55 9.12
N ARG A 10 -20.96 -56.54 8.39
CA ARG A 10 -19.73 -56.50 7.58
C ARG A 10 -19.78 -55.46 6.50
N HIS A 11 -20.92 -55.19 5.85
CA HIS A 11 -21.10 -54.13 4.86
C HIS A 11 -21.13 -52.76 5.48
N SER A 12 -21.72 -52.57 6.68
CA SER A 12 -21.72 -51.30 7.38
C SER A 12 -20.32 -50.94 7.91
N ASP A 13 -19.53 -51.89 8.36
CA ASP A 13 -18.17 -51.67 8.87
C ASP A 13 -17.19 -51.33 7.71
N GLY A 14 -17.32 -51.99 6.55
CA GLY A 14 -16.53 -51.66 5.34
C GLY A 14 -16.78 -50.25 4.83
N GLY A 15 -18.03 -49.78 4.84
CA GLY A 15 -18.40 -48.41 4.50
C GLY A 15 -17.83 -47.38 5.47
N ARG A 16 -17.89 -47.64 6.77
CA ARG A 16 -17.31 -46.74 7.79
C ARG A 16 -15.80 -46.61 7.66
N VAL A 17 -15.08 -47.72 7.46
CA VAL A 17 -13.62 -47.71 7.24
C VAL A 17 -13.23 -46.94 5.96
N LEU A 18 -13.99 -47.07 4.90
CA LEU A 18 -13.76 -46.32 3.66
C LEU A 18 -13.96 -44.81 3.88
N ILE A 19 -15.06 -44.42 4.53
CA ILE A 19 -15.32 -43.02 4.86
C ILE A 19 -14.19 -42.42 5.72
N MET A 20 -13.74 -43.16 6.76
CA MET A 20 -12.63 -42.71 7.60
C MET A 20 -11.33 -42.52 6.77
N LYS A 21 -10.98 -43.45 5.90
CA LYS A 21 -9.79 -43.30 5.01
C LYS A 21 -9.89 -42.10 4.11
N ILE A 22 -11.04 -41.88 3.47
CA ILE A 22 -11.29 -40.70 2.63
C ILE A 22 -11.17 -39.41 3.46
N SER A 23 -11.74 -39.39 4.67
CA SER A 23 -11.64 -38.23 5.57
C SER A 23 -10.19 -37.89 5.91
N TYR A 24 -9.35 -38.87 6.22
CA TYR A 24 -7.92 -38.65 6.47
C TYR A 24 -7.18 -38.13 5.27
N ILE A 25 -7.48 -38.64 4.09
CA ILE A 25 -6.88 -38.15 2.83
C ILE A 25 -7.29 -36.68 2.61
N VAL A 26 -8.57 -36.34 2.76
CA VAL A 26 -9.08 -34.96 2.60
C VAL A 26 -8.42 -34.01 3.61
N ILE A 27 -8.33 -34.42 4.87
CA ILE A 27 -7.65 -33.62 5.92
C ILE A 27 -6.17 -33.42 5.58
N GLY A 28 -5.49 -34.48 5.14
CA GLY A 28 -4.08 -34.43 4.74
C GLY A 28 -3.85 -33.46 3.56
N VAL A 29 -4.69 -33.56 2.52
CA VAL A 29 -4.62 -32.67 1.35
C VAL A 29 -4.89 -31.20 1.76
N PHE A 30 -5.91 -30.98 2.59
CA PHE A 30 -6.22 -29.63 3.08
C PHE A 30 -5.07 -29.07 3.92
N GLY A 31 -4.52 -29.86 4.86
CA GLY A 31 -3.34 -29.46 5.66
C GLY A 31 -2.13 -29.11 4.79
N PHE A 32 -1.89 -29.90 3.73
CA PHE A 32 -0.83 -29.61 2.75
C PHE A 32 -1.07 -28.30 1.99
N LEU A 33 -2.29 -28.02 1.56
CA LEU A 33 -2.63 -26.77 0.88
C LEU A 33 -2.46 -25.55 1.80
N VAL A 34 -2.84 -25.67 3.07
CA VAL A 34 -2.62 -24.63 4.08
C VAL A 34 -1.12 -24.39 4.29
N PHE A 35 -0.33 -25.43 4.43
CA PHE A 35 1.12 -25.34 4.59
C PHE A 35 1.80 -24.69 3.39
N ILE A 36 1.49 -25.16 2.17
CA ILE A 36 2.09 -24.60 0.97
C ILE A 36 1.71 -23.14 0.77
N SER A 37 0.47 -22.74 1.10
CA SER A 37 0.03 -21.35 1.03
C SER A 37 0.79 -20.45 2.02
N PHE A 38 1.13 -20.96 3.20
CA PHE A 38 1.98 -20.26 4.18
C PHE A 38 3.39 -20.05 3.62
N VAL A 39 4.00 -21.09 3.04
CA VAL A 39 5.33 -20.98 2.41
C VAL A 39 5.31 -19.94 1.29
N ILE A 40 4.29 -19.96 0.42
CA ILE A 40 4.14 -18.98 -0.66
C ILE A 40 4.05 -17.56 -0.09
N ALA A 41 3.29 -17.34 0.98
CA ALA A 41 3.18 -16.03 1.61
C ALA A 41 4.53 -15.55 2.18
N CYS A 42 5.25 -16.41 2.92
CA CYS A 42 6.56 -16.08 3.49
C CYS A 42 7.58 -15.74 2.40
N VAL A 43 7.71 -16.59 1.39
CA VAL A 43 8.65 -16.41 0.28
C VAL A 43 8.28 -15.17 -0.54
N GLY A 44 7.00 -14.96 -0.82
CA GLY A 44 6.51 -13.80 -1.57
C GLY A 44 6.82 -12.48 -0.85
N ILE A 45 6.60 -12.41 0.46
CA ILE A 45 6.93 -11.21 1.26
C ILE A 45 8.45 -10.97 1.30
N GLU A 46 9.26 -12.02 1.45
CA GLU A 46 10.71 -11.86 1.49
C GLU A 46 11.28 -11.44 0.12
N ILE A 47 10.76 -11.99 -0.98
CA ILE A 47 11.13 -11.56 -2.34
C ILE A 47 10.77 -10.09 -2.56
N GLN A 48 9.56 -9.69 -2.15
CA GLN A 48 9.04 -8.35 -2.38
C GLN A 48 9.70 -7.30 -1.47
N PHE A 49 9.86 -7.58 -0.19
CA PHE A 49 10.23 -6.59 0.81
C PHE A 49 11.53 -6.90 1.57
N GLY A 50 12.16 -8.03 1.27
CA GLY A 50 13.36 -8.50 1.97
C GLY A 50 14.66 -7.81 1.54
N LYS A 51 14.61 -6.93 0.53
CA LYS A 51 15.78 -6.20 0.01
C LYS A 51 15.54 -4.70 0.05
N ARG A 52 16.66 -3.96 0.03
CA ARG A 52 16.63 -2.51 -0.24
C ARG A 52 16.28 -2.26 -1.70
N ILE A 53 15.66 -1.11 -1.94
CA ILE A 53 15.57 -0.52 -3.27
C ILE A 53 16.61 0.60 -3.34
N GLU A 54 17.65 0.33 -4.10
CA GLU A 54 18.67 1.33 -4.34
C GLU A 54 18.20 2.33 -5.38
N GLN A 55 18.66 3.55 -5.23
CA GLN A 55 18.37 4.59 -6.19
C GLN A 55 19.09 4.27 -7.50
N LYS A 56 18.32 4.02 -8.54
CA LYS A 56 18.81 3.80 -9.91
C LYS A 56 18.63 5.08 -10.73
N GLY A 57 19.49 5.25 -11.73
CA GLY A 57 19.40 6.36 -12.69
C GLY A 57 20.16 7.64 -12.29
N PRO A 58 20.13 8.65 -13.15
CA PRO A 58 20.80 9.94 -12.93
C PRO A 58 20.24 10.66 -11.70
N LYS A 59 21.00 11.62 -11.20
CA LYS A 59 20.48 12.56 -10.20
C LYS A 59 19.30 13.31 -10.81
N MET A 60 18.25 13.53 -10.01
CA MET A 60 17.17 14.45 -10.35
C MET A 60 17.78 15.81 -10.69
N VAL A 61 17.45 16.34 -11.84
CA VAL A 61 17.89 17.69 -12.25
C VAL A 61 16.88 18.68 -11.70
N ILE A 62 17.29 19.42 -10.67
CA ILE A 62 16.45 20.46 -10.09
C ILE A 62 16.57 21.71 -10.93
N PRO A 63 15.49 22.22 -11.52
CA PRO A 63 15.51 23.49 -12.25
C PRO A 63 15.92 24.66 -11.33
N ASP A 64 16.63 25.67 -11.89
CA ASP A 64 17.12 26.84 -11.14
C ASP A 64 16.01 27.63 -10.41
N TRP A 65 14.76 27.49 -10.88
CA TRP A 65 13.60 28.13 -10.26
C TRP A 65 13.02 27.36 -9.07
N ILE A 66 13.61 26.20 -8.69
CA ILE A 66 13.23 25.40 -7.51
C ILE A 66 14.39 25.36 -6.52
N HIS A 67 14.15 25.76 -5.30
CA HIS A 67 15.05 25.45 -4.18
C HIS A 67 14.79 24.06 -3.65
N GLN A 68 15.87 23.37 -3.29
CA GLN A 68 15.82 22.08 -2.59
C GLN A 68 16.62 22.16 -1.29
N LYS A 69 16.04 21.63 -0.20
CA LYS A 69 16.73 21.41 1.07
C LYS A 69 16.64 19.95 1.47
N GLU A 70 17.79 19.32 1.70
CA GLU A 70 17.85 17.99 2.28
C GLU A 70 17.64 18.05 3.78
N VAL A 71 16.93 17.04 4.31
CA VAL A 71 16.65 16.90 5.75
C VAL A 71 16.69 15.42 6.14
N GLU A 72 16.77 15.17 7.44
CA GLU A 72 16.62 13.83 8.01
C GLU A 72 15.55 13.83 9.08
N PHE A 73 14.78 12.76 9.15
CA PHE A 73 13.77 12.54 10.20
C PHE A 73 13.74 11.07 10.61
N VAL A 74 13.14 10.78 11.75
CA VAL A 74 13.12 9.42 12.32
C VAL A 74 11.79 8.73 12.06
N SER A 75 11.83 7.50 11.54
CA SER A 75 10.70 6.59 11.48
C SER A 75 11.08 5.27 12.17
N GLY A 76 10.46 5.00 13.32
CA GLY A 76 10.85 3.90 14.19
C GLY A 76 12.32 3.98 14.58
N LYS A 77 13.12 3.00 14.15
CA LYS A 77 14.57 2.94 14.42
C LYS A 77 15.46 3.48 13.29
N ASN A 78 14.85 3.90 12.17
CA ASN A 78 15.57 4.31 10.97
C ASN A 78 15.53 5.82 10.81
N LYS A 79 16.64 6.40 10.36
CA LYS A 79 16.68 7.77 9.84
C LYS A 79 16.32 7.75 8.37
N LEU A 80 15.32 8.53 8.00
CA LEU A 80 14.87 8.68 6.64
C LEU A 80 15.39 9.99 6.04
N LYS A 81 15.71 9.94 4.76
CA LYS A 81 16.16 11.09 3.99
C LYS A 81 14.94 11.75 3.35
N GLY A 82 14.77 13.03 3.64
CA GLY A 82 13.71 13.86 3.09
C GLY A 82 14.26 15.05 2.31
N TYR A 83 13.42 15.62 1.47
CA TYR A 83 13.74 16.71 0.56
C TYR A 83 12.57 17.69 0.51
N ILE A 84 12.82 18.95 0.82
CA ILE A 84 11.83 20.01 0.77
C ILE A 84 12.09 20.85 -0.47
N PHE A 85 11.05 21.02 -1.29
CA PHE A 85 11.11 21.79 -2.53
C PHE A 85 10.18 22.99 -2.45
N TRP A 86 10.62 24.16 -2.94
CA TRP A 86 9.78 25.34 -3.05
C TRP A 86 10.28 26.26 -4.16
N ASN A 87 9.47 27.25 -4.54
CA ASN A 87 9.84 28.18 -5.61
C ASN A 87 11.01 29.08 -5.20
N ALA A 88 12.06 29.15 -6.01
CA ALA A 88 13.25 29.93 -5.70
C ALA A 88 13.02 31.46 -5.65
N LYS A 89 11.90 31.95 -6.20
CA LYS A 89 11.51 33.35 -6.09
C LYS A 89 10.96 33.71 -4.71
N ASP A 90 10.59 32.68 -3.92
CA ASP A 90 10.01 32.87 -2.60
C ASP A 90 11.11 32.71 -1.54
N ASN A 91 11.24 33.68 -0.63
CA ASN A 91 12.25 33.66 0.44
C ASN A 91 11.90 32.67 1.58
N LYS A 92 10.74 32.05 1.55
CA LYS A 92 10.25 31.10 2.55
C LYS A 92 9.39 30.01 1.91
N LEU A 93 9.14 28.95 2.68
CA LEU A 93 8.19 27.92 2.32
C LEU A 93 6.77 28.49 2.18
N SER A 94 5.97 27.88 1.30
CA SER A 94 4.55 28.21 1.13
C SER A 94 3.76 27.89 2.43
N GLU A 95 2.64 28.55 2.62
CA GLU A 95 1.68 28.22 3.68
C GLU A 95 1.00 26.84 3.48
N LYS A 96 1.20 26.24 2.29
CA LYS A 96 0.71 24.89 1.94
C LYS A 96 1.87 23.99 1.60
N ILE A 97 1.90 22.82 2.22
CA ILE A 97 2.91 21.81 1.97
C ILE A 97 2.28 20.47 1.61
N ILE A 98 2.78 19.87 0.54
CA ILE A 98 2.42 18.53 0.14
C ILE A 98 3.43 17.53 0.72
N VAL A 99 2.96 16.53 1.47
CA VAL A 99 3.76 15.35 1.81
C VAL A 99 3.53 14.30 0.73
N LEU A 100 4.55 14.04 -0.08
CA LEU A 100 4.51 13.12 -1.22
C LEU A 100 5.03 11.75 -0.82
N VAL A 101 4.16 10.73 -0.93
CA VAL A 101 4.41 9.33 -0.55
C VAL A 101 4.57 8.48 -1.81
N HIS A 102 5.80 8.08 -2.10
CA HIS A 102 6.13 7.33 -3.32
C HIS A 102 5.63 5.87 -3.30
N GLY A 103 5.53 5.23 -4.47
CA GLY A 103 5.16 3.83 -4.64
C GLY A 103 6.29 2.85 -4.31
N TYR A 104 5.97 1.55 -4.40
CA TYR A 104 6.95 0.48 -4.29
C TYR A 104 7.89 0.46 -5.52
N GLY A 105 9.17 0.19 -5.29
CA GLY A 105 10.14 0.00 -6.36
C GLY A 105 10.78 1.28 -6.91
N VAL A 106 10.37 2.44 -6.39
CA VAL A 106 10.80 3.79 -6.80
C VAL A 106 11.28 4.59 -5.60
N THR A 107 11.76 5.81 -5.85
CA THR A 107 12.21 6.79 -4.88
C THR A 107 11.51 8.13 -5.11
N TYR A 108 11.76 9.14 -4.26
CA TYR A 108 11.19 10.49 -4.48
C TYR A 108 11.54 11.08 -5.85
N LYS A 109 12.68 10.72 -6.43
CA LYS A 109 13.16 11.24 -7.72
C LYS A 109 12.28 10.86 -8.90
N ASP A 110 11.60 9.73 -8.78
CA ASP A 110 10.68 9.26 -9.81
C ASP A 110 9.42 10.14 -9.91
N TYR A 111 9.28 11.13 -9.02
CA TYR A 111 8.17 12.09 -8.95
C TYR A 111 8.58 13.53 -9.30
N GLU A 112 9.65 13.71 -10.06
CA GLU A 112 10.15 15.02 -10.53
C GLU A 112 9.03 15.86 -11.15
N ILE A 113 8.24 15.28 -12.05
CA ILE A 113 7.13 15.94 -12.75
C ILE A 113 6.07 16.45 -11.75
N GLU A 114 5.67 15.60 -10.81
CA GLU A 114 4.68 15.94 -9.79
C GLU A 114 5.22 17.04 -8.85
N ILE A 115 6.47 16.93 -8.43
CA ILE A 115 7.12 17.94 -7.59
C ILE A 115 7.14 19.29 -8.28
N GLU A 116 7.59 19.34 -9.54
CA GLU A 116 7.60 20.58 -10.33
C GLU A 116 6.20 21.19 -10.48
N GLU A 117 5.20 20.38 -10.81
CA GLU A 117 3.83 20.85 -10.99
C GLU A 117 3.24 21.43 -9.71
N PHE A 118 3.51 20.83 -8.54
CA PHE A 118 3.07 21.39 -7.27
C PHE A 118 3.80 22.69 -6.91
N VAL A 119 5.12 22.75 -7.13
CA VAL A 119 5.90 23.97 -6.88
C VAL A 119 5.46 25.12 -7.82
N LYS A 120 5.18 24.84 -9.10
CA LYS A 120 4.57 25.83 -10.04
C LYS A 120 3.24 26.37 -9.52
N ARG A 121 2.46 25.54 -8.80
CA ARG A 121 1.17 25.92 -8.19
C ARG A 121 1.31 26.54 -6.80
N LYS A 122 2.52 26.97 -6.44
CA LYS A 122 2.84 27.63 -5.16
C LYS A 122 2.68 26.76 -3.92
N TYR A 123 2.82 25.45 -4.05
CA TYR A 123 2.99 24.55 -2.92
C TYR A 123 4.48 24.39 -2.59
N SER A 124 4.79 24.22 -1.31
CA SER A 124 6.01 23.51 -0.94
C SER A 124 5.76 22.01 -1.02
N VAL A 125 6.78 21.21 -1.33
CA VAL A 125 6.67 19.75 -1.42
C VAL A 125 7.70 19.13 -0.50
N PHE A 126 7.26 18.28 0.42
CA PHE A 126 8.11 17.40 1.19
C PHE A 126 8.02 15.99 0.61
N ALA A 127 9.05 15.57 -0.10
CA ALA A 127 9.20 14.20 -0.60
C ALA A 127 10.33 13.51 0.16
N TYR A 128 10.26 12.19 0.30
CA TYR A 128 11.25 11.43 1.06
C TYR A 128 11.43 10.03 0.49
N ASP A 129 12.56 9.41 0.81
CA ASP A 129 12.80 8.00 0.56
C ASP A 129 12.31 7.20 1.77
N MET A 130 11.47 6.19 1.54
CA MET A 130 10.97 5.32 2.61
C MET A 130 12.05 4.42 3.19
N THR A 131 11.78 3.80 4.34
CA THR A 131 12.64 2.79 4.96
C THR A 131 13.09 1.75 3.93
N GLY A 132 14.40 1.56 3.82
CA GLY A 132 15.00 0.62 2.88
C GLY A 132 14.94 1.05 1.41
N CYS A 133 14.67 2.32 1.11
CA CYS A 133 14.69 2.91 -0.23
C CYS A 133 15.71 4.03 -0.32
N GLY A 134 16.28 4.24 -1.50
CA GLY A 134 17.15 5.35 -1.84
C GLY A 134 18.24 5.63 -0.83
N MET A 135 18.26 6.85 -0.29
CA MET A 135 19.24 7.30 0.69
C MET A 135 18.80 7.09 2.16
N SER A 136 17.58 6.63 2.40
CA SER A 136 17.08 6.34 3.75
C SER A 136 17.71 5.08 4.34
N GLN A 137 17.78 5.00 5.67
CA GLN A 137 18.23 3.81 6.37
C GLN A 137 17.24 2.65 6.23
N GLY A 138 17.69 1.47 6.59
CA GLY A 138 16.94 0.21 6.57
C GLY A 138 17.59 -0.82 5.65
N LYS A 139 17.82 -2.04 6.17
CA LYS A 139 18.38 -3.16 5.39
C LYS A 139 17.38 -3.70 4.37
N LYS A 140 16.09 -3.45 4.58
CA LYS A 140 14.97 -3.89 3.76
C LYS A 140 13.76 -2.98 3.97
N ILE A 141 12.81 -3.01 3.03
CA ILE A 141 11.57 -2.19 3.11
C ILE A 141 10.69 -2.63 4.28
N GLY A 142 10.60 -3.92 4.51
CA GLY A 142 9.88 -4.47 5.65
C GLY A 142 8.45 -4.91 5.38
N GLY A 143 7.68 -4.25 4.54
CA GLY A 143 6.31 -4.62 4.20
C GLY A 143 5.41 -3.42 3.92
N PHE A 144 4.17 -3.66 3.58
CA PHE A 144 3.21 -2.61 3.22
C PHE A 144 2.95 -1.60 4.34
N SER A 145 2.76 -2.07 5.59
CA SER A 145 2.48 -1.18 6.72
C SER A 145 3.67 -0.28 7.10
N GLN A 146 4.89 -0.60 6.63
CA GLN A 146 6.03 0.27 6.80
C GLN A 146 5.85 1.60 6.06
N PHE A 147 5.24 1.57 4.87
CA PHE A 147 4.92 2.79 4.11
C PHE A 147 4.01 3.74 4.91
N LEU A 148 3.05 3.18 5.63
CA LEU A 148 2.13 3.93 6.47
C LEU A 148 2.84 4.55 7.68
N LEU A 149 3.72 3.80 8.36
CA LEU A 149 4.52 4.30 9.49
C LEU A 149 5.48 5.41 9.05
N ASP A 150 6.12 5.26 7.90
CA ASP A 150 7.03 6.26 7.36
C ASP A 150 6.27 7.54 6.97
N ALA A 151 5.07 7.41 6.36
CA ALA A 151 4.22 8.54 6.03
C ALA A 151 3.73 9.28 7.29
N GLN A 152 3.34 8.57 8.34
CA GLN A 152 2.98 9.17 9.62
C GLN A 152 4.17 9.95 10.22
N SER A 153 5.36 9.38 10.16
CA SER A 153 6.59 10.03 10.64
C SER A 153 6.94 11.27 9.81
N ALA A 154 6.70 11.22 8.50
CA ALA A 154 6.88 12.37 7.60
C ALA A 154 5.94 13.53 7.95
N ILE A 155 4.66 13.25 8.24
CA ILE A 155 3.70 14.27 8.67
C ILE A 155 4.16 14.90 10.00
N LYS A 156 4.49 14.08 11.01
CA LYS A 156 4.99 14.56 12.30
C LYS A 156 6.24 15.42 12.17
N TYR A 157 7.12 15.08 11.22
CA TYR A 157 8.29 15.90 10.93
C TYR A 157 7.89 17.28 10.39
N VAL A 158 6.96 17.33 9.42
CA VAL A 158 6.46 18.61 8.89
C VAL A 158 5.77 19.45 9.97
N GLU A 159 4.93 18.84 10.81
CA GLU A 159 4.30 19.51 11.96
C GLU A 159 5.34 20.08 12.94
N SER A 160 6.45 19.33 13.17
CA SER A 160 7.53 19.78 14.07
C SER A 160 8.29 21.01 13.58
N MET A 161 8.14 21.40 12.31
CA MET A 161 8.73 22.63 11.79
C MET A 161 8.02 23.89 12.32
N ASN A 162 6.85 23.74 12.94
CA ASN A 162 6.06 24.82 13.59
C ASN A 162 5.79 26.04 12.69
N LEU A 163 5.61 25.83 11.38
CA LEU A 163 5.45 26.88 10.38
C LEU A 163 3.98 27.26 10.10
N ASN A 164 3.04 26.73 10.89
CA ASN A 164 1.58 26.92 10.69
C ASN A 164 1.14 26.66 9.24
N MET A 165 1.63 25.57 8.65
CA MET A 165 1.37 25.19 7.26
C MET A 165 0.15 24.27 7.16
N GLU A 166 -0.64 24.46 6.11
CA GLU A 166 -1.68 23.49 5.71
C GLU A 166 -1.01 22.27 5.06
N ILE A 167 -1.16 21.10 5.66
CA ILE A 167 -0.57 19.85 5.16
C ILE A 167 -1.58 19.12 4.28
N GLU A 168 -1.17 18.81 3.06
CA GLU A 168 -1.91 17.96 2.14
C GLU A 168 -1.11 16.68 1.84
N LEU A 169 -1.78 15.54 1.67
CA LEU A 169 -1.15 14.26 1.36
C LEU A 169 -1.31 13.91 -0.12
N VAL A 170 -0.25 13.42 -0.74
CA VAL A 170 -0.29 12.82 -2.07
C VAL A 170 0.39 11.47 -2.03
N GLY A 171 -0.32 10.42 -2.39
CA GLY A 171 0.23 9.07 -2.48
C GLY A 171 0.00 8.43 -3.84
N HIS A 172 0.98 7.66 -4.30
CA HIS A 172 0.89 6.91 -5.56
C HIS A 172 1.10 5.42 -5.32
N SER A 173 0.27 4.55 -5.93
CA SER A 173 0.40 3.10 -5.88
C SER A 173 0.38 2.56 -4.43
N THR A 174 1.44 1.90 -3.96
CA THR A 174 1.59 1.48 -2.56
C THR A 174 1.59 2.68 -1.60
N GLY A 175 2.15 3.83 -2.01
CA GLY A 175 2.06 5.08 -1.26
C GLY A 175 0.62 5.59 -1.17
N ALA A 176 -0.19 5.38 -2.20
CA ALA A 176 -1.61 5.74 -2.18
C ALA A 176 -2.41 4.86 -1.20
N TYR A 177 -2.10 3.56 -1.11
CA TYR A 177 -2.64 2.73 -0.04
C TYR A 177 -2.23 3.26 1.34
N ALA A 178 -0.95 3.59 1.52
CA ALA A 178 -0.46 4.11 2.81
C ALA A 178 -1.16 5.41 3.20
N VAL A 179 -1.31 6.34 2.27
CA VAL A 179 -2.04 7.60 2.48
C VAL A 179 -3.51 7.32 2.83
N ALA A 180 -4.22 6.50 2.04
CA ALA A 180 -5.62 6.19 2.30
C ALA A 180 -5.82 5.50 3.66
N ALA A 181 -4.96 4.53 4.00
CA ALA A 181 -5.02 3.82 5.28
C ALA A 181 -4.63 4.73 6.47
N LEU A 182 -3.72 5.68 6.26
CA LEU A 182 -3.32 6.66 7.29
C LEU A 182 -4.48 7.57 7.73
N LEU A 183 -5.44 7.83 6.83
CA LEU A 183 -6.65 8.61 7.15
C LEU A 183 -7.56 7.96 8.22
N ASN A 184 -7.27 6.72 8.66
CA ASN A 184 -7.92 6.12 9.84
C ASN A 184 -7.45 6.72 11.18
N PHE A 185 -6.34 7.48 11.20
CA PHE A 185 -5.88 8.10 12.44
C PHE A 185 -6.65 9.38 12.76
N ASP A 186 -7.01 9.52 14.03
CA ASP A 186 -7.52 10.79 14.55
C ASP A 186 -6.40 11.85 14.60
N ASN A 187 -6.80 13.11 14.43
CA ASN A 187 -5.91 14.27 14.61
C ASN A 187 -4.63 14.20 13.76
N LEU A 188 -4.77 13.79 12.50
CA LEU A 188 -3.63 13.61 11.60
C LEU A 188 -2.97 14.94 11.16
N GLY A 189 -3.56 16.10 11.45
CA GLY A 189 -3.04 17.41 11.04
C GLY A 189 -3.09 17.68 9.52
N VAL A 190 -3.85 16.89 8.77
CA VAL A 190 -3.95 16.92 7.30
C VAL A 190 -5.30 17.51 6.89
N SER A 191 -5.30 18.40 5.89
CA SER A 191 -6.51 19.05 5.39
C SER A 191 -7.10 18.35 4.17
N LYS A 192 -6.25 17.84 3.25
CA LYS A 192 -6.65 17.23 1.98
C LYS A 192 -5.77 16.04 1.61
N SER A 193 -6.31 15.18 0.73
CA SER A 193 -5.57 14.02 0.26
C SER A 193 -5.81 13.72 -1.22
N ILE A 194 -4.75 13.34 -1.94
CA ILE A 194 -4.81 12.83 -3.32
C ILE A 194 -4.28 11.40 -3.33
N ILE A 195 -5.12 10.47 -3.76
CA ILE A 195 -4.87 9.03 -3.78
C ILE A 195 -4.80 8.57 -5.23
N ILE A 196 -3.59 8.27 -5.72
CA ILE A 196 -3.33 8.00 -7.13
C ILE A 196 -3.03 6.51 -7.33
N SER A 197 -3.85 5.81 -8.14
CA SER A 197 -3.66 4.39 -8.49
C SER A 197 -3.48 3.49 -7.26
N GLY A 198 -4.25 3.75 -6.20
CA GLY A 198 -4.18 3.01 -4.92
C GLY A 198 -5.10 1.80 -4.88
N PHE A 199 -4.82 0.88 -3.96
CA PHE A 199 -5.65 -0.29 -3.63
C PHE A 199 -6.15 -0.22 -2.18
N ASN A 200 -7.19 -1.01 -1.87
CA ASN A 200 -7.86 -0.91 -0.57
C ASN A 200 -7.06 -1.53 0.60
N HIS A 201 -6.56 -2.75 0.42
CA HIS A 201 -5.82 -3.47 1.46
C HIS A 201 -4.77 -4.41 0.83
N PRO A 202 -3.55 -4.50 1.41
CA PRO A 202 -2.45 -5.27 0.83
C PRO A 202 -2.77 -6.74 0.61
N SER A 203 -3.38 -7.42 1.60
CA SER A 203 -3.62 -8.85 1.50
C SER A 203 -4.58 -9.21 0.36
N SER A 204 -5.65 -8.42 0.17
CA SER A 204 -6.59 -8.62 -0.92
C SER A 204 -5.99 -8.25 -2.29
N TYR A 205 -5.15 -7.20 -2.34
CA TYR A 205 -4.42 -6.81 -3.54
C TYR A 205 -3.49 -7.94 -4.01
N VAL A 206 -2.64 -8.46 -3.11
CA VAL A 206 -1.72 -9.57 -3.43
C VAL A 206 -2.48 -10.82 -3.83
N SER A 207 -3.55 -11.20 -3.11
CA SER A 207 -4.42 -12.32 -3.49
C SER A 207 -4.95 -12.17 -4.91
N SER A 208 -5.45 -10.99 -5.25
CA SER A 208 -5.95 -10.69 -6.60
C SER A 208 -4.88 -10.80 -7.69
N CYS A 209 -3.64 -10.37 -7.42
CA CYS A 209 -2.50 -10.56 -8.33
C CYS A 209 -2.19 -12.05 -8.56
N LEU A 210 -2.27 -12.87 -7.51
CA LEU A 210 -1.95 -14.30 -7.55
C LEU A 210 -3.07 -15.16 -8.16
N GLN A 211 -4.31 -14.65 -8.26
CA GLN A 211 -5.44 -15.46 -8.76
C GLN A 211 -5.23 -16.05 -10.16
N LYS A 212 -4.51 -15.37 -11.03
CA LYS A 212 -4.20 -15.88 -12.38
C LYS A 212 -3.27 -17.09 -12.35
N THR A 213 -2.39 -17.18 -11.35
CA THR A 213 -1.35 -18.22 -11.25
C THR A 213 -1.79 -19.39 -10.36
N ILE A 214 -2.30 -19.11 -9.17
CA ILE A 214 -2.61 -20.14 -8.16
C ILE A 214 -4.10 -20.24 -7.81
N LYS A 215 -4.96 -19.55 -8.57
CA LYS A 215 -6.43 -19.61 -8.47
C LYS A 215 -6.92 -19.52 -7.01
N GLY A 216 -7.77 -20.44 -6.57
CA GLY A 216 -8.37 -20.44 -5.21
C GLY A 216 -7.36 -20.50 -4.06
N LEU A 217 -6.15 -21.02 -4.27
CA LEU A 217 -5.10 -21.04 -3.24
C LEU A 217 -4.68 -19.63 -2.82
N SER A 218 -4.86 -18.63 -3.69
CA SER A 218 -4.56 -17.22 -3.39
C SER A 218 -5.34 -16.68 -2.17
N TYR A 219 -6.54 -17.20 -1.88
CA TYR A 219 -7.31 -16.81 -0.71
C TYR A 219 -6.66 -17.28 0.61
N LEU A 220 -6.05 -18.48 0.61
CA LEU A 220 -5.28 -18.93 1.78
C LEU A 220 -4.00 -18.09 1.96
N VAL A 221 -3.32 -17.75 0.86
CA VAL A 221 -2.17 -16.81 0.89
C VAL A 221 -2.59 -15.45 1.45
N GLN A 222 -3.77 -14.93 1.08
CA GLN A 222 -4.32 -13.68 1.61
C GLN A 222 -4.43 -13.70 3.14
N VAL A 223 -4.93 -14.81 3.70
CA VAL A 223 -5.07 -14.98 5.16
C VAL A 223 -3.71 -14.90 5.83
N TRP A 224 -2.70 -15.57 5.28
CA TRP A 224 -1.34 -15.53 5.84
C TRP A 224 -0.71 -14.14 5.76
N ILE A 225 -0.83 -13.44 4.63
CA ILE A 225 -0.32 -12.07 4.49
C ILE A 225 -0.98 -11.15 5.53
N TYR A 226 -2.29 -11.30 5.75
CA TYR A 226 -3.01 -10.53 6.76
C TYR A 226 -2.51 -10.83 8.18
N ILE A 227 -2.39 -12.11 8.55
CA ILE A 227 -1.88 -12.54 9.87
C ILE A 227 -0.45 -12.06 10.09
N MET A 228 0.44 -12.24 9.10
CA MET A 228 1.84 -11.79 9.19
C MET A 228 1.94 -10.27 9.33
N GLY A 229 1.07 -9.53 8.67
CA GLY A 229 0.94 -8.09 8.83
C GLY A 229 0.60 -7.71 10.27
N ILE A 230 -0.42 -8.34 10.85
CA ILE A 230 -0.85 -8.09 12.25
C ILE A 230 0.24 -8.48 13.24
N VAL A 231 0.88 -9.63 13.07
CA VAL A 231 1.95 -10.08 13.95
C VAL A 231 3.12 -9.09 13.97
N LYS A 232 3.42 -8.48 12.82
CA LYS A 232 4.57 -7.57 12.68
C LYS A 232 4.25 -6.12 13.05
N TYR A 233 3.04 -5.64 12.72
CA TYR A 233 2.69 -4.21 12.78
C TYR A 233 1.47 -3.91 13.66
N GLY A 234 0.84 -4.94 14.26
CA GLY A 234 -0.33 -4.77 15.13
C GLY A 234 -1.56 -4.24 14.38
N GLU A 235 -2.31 -3.36 15.04
CA GLU A 235 -3.58 -2.80 14.53
C GLU A 235 -3.43 -2.06 13.20
N ILE A 236 -2.31 -1.40 12.96
CA ILE A 236 -2.04 -0.64 11.74
C ILE A 236 -2.17 -1.52 10.49
N ALA A 237 -1.82 -2.81 10.60
CA ALA A 237 -1.94 -3.75 9.49
C ALA A 237 -3.39 -4.08 9.10
N LYS A 238 -4.37 -3.72 9.93
CA LYS A 238 -5.81 -3.91 9.67
C LYS A 238 -6.43 -2.75 8.90
N TYR A 239 -5.77 -1.59 8.85
CA TYR A 239 -6.32 -0.39 8.25
C TYR A 239 -6.52 -0.56 6.74
N THR A 240 -7.72 -0.22 6.28
CA THR A 240 -8.07 -0.23 4.86
C THR A 240 -8.18 1.20 4.32
N GLY A 241 -7.99 1.34 3.02
CA GLY A 241 -8.17 2.63 2.36
C GLY A 241 -9.62 3.12 2.42
N VAL A 242 -10.59 2.22 2.29
CA VAL A 242 -12.03 2.56 2.35
C VAL A 242 -12.39 3.10 3.73
N ASP A 243 -11.93 2.44 4.81
CA ASP A 243 -12.23 2.89 6.17
C ASP A 243 -11.61 4.26 6.44
N GLY A 244 -10.34 4.46 6.04
CA GLY A 244 -9.67 5.76 6.19
C GLY A 244 -10.33 6.88 5.40
N ILE A 245 -10.73 6.63 4.14
CA ILE A 245 -11.47 7.59 3.33
C ILE A 245 -12.81 7.95 3.98
N ASN A 246 -13.51 6.98 4.56
CA ASN A 246 -14.79 7.22 5.23
C ASN A 246 -14.64 7.95 6.56
N HIS A 247 -13.53 7.74 7.26
CA HIS A 247 -13.22 8.39 8.54
C HIS A 247 -12.80 9.85 8.37
N PHE A 248 -12.10 10.17 7.30
CA PHE A 248 -11.49 11.48 7.09
C PHE A 248 -12.51 12.58 6.84
N GLN A 249 -12.29 13.75 7.45
CA GLN A 249 -13.19 14.90 7.37
C GLN A 249 -12.80 15.93 6.31
N GLY A 250 -11.61 15.81 5.73
CA GLY A 250 -11.10 16.69 4.66
C GLY A 250 -11.55 16.27 3.25
N GLU A 251 -11.10 17.02 2.27
CA GLU A 251 -11.36 16.75 0.85
C GLU A 251 -10.41 15.65 0.31
N ILE A 252 -10.94 14.74 -0.50
CA ILE A 252 -10.16 13.66 -1.08
C ILE A 252 -10.38 13.61 -2.60
N LEU A 253 -9.29 13.44 -3.36
CA LEU A 253 -9.33 13.10 -4.77
C LEU A 253 -8.77 11.68 -4.98
N VAL A 254 -9.59 10.77 -5.49
CA VAL A 254 -9.17 9.42 -5.89
C VAL A 254 -9.02 9.38 -7.41
N MET A 255 -7.79 9.12 -7.87
CA MET A 255 -7.45 9.11 -9.29
C MET A 255 -7.06 7.71 -9.76
N GLN A 256 -7.54 7.30 -10.94
CA GLN A 256 -7.23 6.00 -11.53
C GLN A 256 -7.23 6.09 -13.05
N ASN A 257 -6.32 5.34 -13.70
CA ASN A 257 -6.43 5.05 -15.13
C ASN A 257 -7.29 3.80 -15.36
N GLU A 258 -8.12 3.82 -16.39
CA GLU A 258 -9.01 2.68 -16.71
C GLU A 258 -8.20 1.43 -17.09
N ARG A 259 -7.08 1.60 -17.80
CA ARG A 259 -6.20 0.53 -18.26
C ARG A 259 -4.85 0.55 -17.54
N ASP A 260 -4.88 0.66 -16.22
CA ASP A 260 -3.71 0.48 -15.36
C ASP A 260 -3.35 -1.02 -15.29
N ASP A 261 -2.12 -1.35 -15.60
CA ASP A 261 -1.59 -2.71 -15.66
C ASP A 261 -0.97 -3.20 -14.33
N MET A 262 -0.64 -2.28 -13.43
CA MET A 262 -0.08 -2.58 -12.11
C MET A 262 -1.18 -2.72 -11.06
N VAL A 263 -2.01 -1.70 -10.89
CA VAL A 263 -3.21 -1.72 -10.05
C VAL A 263 -4.42 -1.62 -10.98
N THR A 264 -4.90 -2.77 -11.44
CA THR A 264 -6.02 -2.80 -12.38
C THR A 264 -7.26 -2.10 -11.79
N LEU A 265 -8.13 -1.57 -12.63
CA LEU A 265 -9.34 -0.88 -12.18
C LEU A 265 -10.11 -1.70 -11.15
N LYS A 266 -10.23 -3.03 -11.34
CA LYS A 266 -10.90 -3.95 -10.41
C LYS A 266 -10.23 -4.02 -9.03
N GLN A 267 -8.90 -3.86 -8.97
CA GLN A 267 -8.12 -3.91 -7.73
C GLN A 267 -8.05 -2.56 -7.02
N SER A 268 -8.36 -1.49 -7.73
CA SER A 268 -8.16 -0.12 -7.26
C SER A 268 -9.18 0.33 -6.20
N LEU A 269 -8.83 1.39 -5.47
CA LEU A 269 -9.77 2.09 -4.59
C LEU A 269 -10.95 2.68 -5.37
N TYR A 270 -10.76 3.07 -6.63
CA TYR A 270 -11.84 3.55 -7.48
C TYR A 270 -12.99 2.51 -7.62
N SER A 271 -12.67 1.22 -7.72
CA SER A 271 -13.67 0.15 -7.80
C SER A 271 -14.48 -0.03 -6.51
N ASN A 272 -13.96 0.47 -5.40
CA ASN A 272 -14.61 0.44 -4.09
C ASN A 272 -15.50 1.66 -3.82
N ARG A 273 -15.73 2.56 -4.80
CA ARG A 273 -16.47 3.80 -4.62
C ARG A 273 -17.89 3.62 -4.05
N SER A 274 -18.54 2.50 -4.33
CA SER A 274 -19.85 2.18 -3.76
C SER A 274 -19.85 1.94 -2.24
N LYS A 275 -18.69 1.66 -1.64
CA LYS A 275 -18.49 1.49 -0.20
C LYS A 275 -18.05 2.78 0.49
N ILE A 276 -17.77 3.82 -0.29
CA ILE A 276 -17.31 5.11 0.23
C ILE A 276 -18.54 5.99 0.43
N ILE A 277 -18.81 6.33 1.69
CA ILE A 277 -19.94 7.14 2.12
C ILE A 277 -19.55 8.61 2.38
N ASN A 278 -18.24 8.90 2.44
CA ASN A 278 -17.73 10.25 2.60
C ASN A 278 -18.10 11.09 1.36
N ARG A 279 -18.84 12.18 1.57
CA ARG A 279 -19.33 13.06 0.50
C ARG A 279 -18.29 14.07 -0.01
N LYS A 280 -17.14 14.18 0.66
CA LYS A 280 -16.03 15.07 0.27
C LYS A 280 -14.99 14.38 -0.63
N VAL A 281 -15.40 13.27 -1.27
CA VAL A 281 -14.53 12.49 -2.16
C VAL A 281 -14.92 12.73 -3.61
N LEU A 282 -13.95 13.17 -4.41
CA LEU A 282 -14.04 13.21 -5.86
C LEU A 282 -13.35 11.98 -6.44
N PHE A 283 -13.99 11.34 -7.41
CA PHE A 283 -13.43 10.22 -8.16
C PHE A 283 -13.13 10.65 -9.58
N TRP A 284 -11.89 10.51 -10.01
CA TRP A 284 -11.47 10.80 -11.36
C TRP A 284 -10.92 9.54 -12.04
N LEU A 285 -11.63 9.09 -13.07
CA LEU A 285 -11.21 8.00 -13.94
C LEU A 285 -10.76 8.58 -15.28
N LYS A 286 -9.48 8.39 -15.59
CA LYS A 286 -8.94 8.77 -16.89
C LYS A 286 -9.05 7.59 -17.86
N ASN A 287 -9.66 7.82 -19.01
CA ASN A 287 -9.71 6.81 -20.07
C ASN A 287 -8.33 6.74 -20.79
N ASP A 288 -7.35 6.21 -20.08
CA ASP A 288 -5.99 6.06 -20.56
C ASP A 288 -5.36 4.77 -20.03
N ALA A 289 -4.15 4.44 -20.51
CA ALA A 289 -3.38 3.30 -20.04
C ALA A 289 -2.15 3.75 -19.25
N GLY A 290 -1.66 2.85 -18.39
CA GLY A 290 -0.47 3.07 -17.58
C GLY A 290 -0.78 3.42 -16.13
N HIS A 291 0.24 3.36 -15.30
CA HIS A 291 0.12 3.42 -13.84
C HIS A 291 0.11 4.86 -13.27
N TYR A 292 0.46 5.88 -14.10
CA TYR A 292 0.54 7.28 -13.69
C TYR A 292 -0.51 8.13 -14.41
N PRO A 293 -1.74 8.28 -13.86
CA PRO A 293 -2.79 9.08 -14.48
C PRO A 293 -2.44 10.57 -14.60
N THR A 294 -1.51 11.05 -13.79
CA THR A 294 -1.00 12.44 -13.81
C THR A 294 -0.12 12.75 -15.01
N ARG A 295 0.46 11.73 -15.64
CA ARG A 295 1.42 11.90 -16.73
C ARG A 295 0.75 11.73 -18.10
N LYS A 296 1.24 12.49 -19.11
CA LYS A 296 0.89 12.22 -20.49
C LYS A 296 1.71 11.01 -20.97
N LYS A 297 1.10 10.12 -21.75
CA LYS A 297 1.88 9.17 -22.54
C LYS A 297 2.63 9.93 -23.62
N ASN A 298 3.95 9.81 -23.65
CA ASN A 298 4.75 10.16 -24.81
C ASN A 298 4.52 9.15 -25.92
#